data_35f4808827f8c9fb861be1d8d39952ba
#
_entry.id   35f4808827f8c9fb861be1d8d39952ba
#
_cell.length_a   1.000
_cell.length_b   1.000
_cell.length_c   1.000
_cell.angle_alpha   90.00
_cell.angle_beta   90.00
_cell.angle_gamma   90.00
#
_symmetry.space_group_name_H-M   'P 1'
#
loop_
_entity.id
_entity.type
_entity.pdbx_description
1 polymer ?
#
loop_
_entity_poly.entity_id
_entity_poly.type
_entity_poly.pdbx_seq_one_letter_code
_entity_poly.pdbx_strand_id
1 'polypeptide(L)'
;MKDASKIRNIAIIAHVDHGKTTMVDGLLKQSRTFRDNQAEMSQELIMDSGDQEHERGITITAKQTSIFYGDYKINIIDTPGHADFSGEVERTLQMADGVLLIVDAQEGPMPQTKFVLSKALELGLKPVVVINKIDKPARRIAEVEDELSDLFLELATDDSQLHYPIYYAIGRDGKAWREIPADPNDDADLTPIFEAIINDIPAPSVTADGGFQMLVTSLQYDTFQGKYAIGRIARGSVKRGLAVSLMKHGEVSGSARIEKVFGYRGLNREELDEAFAGDIVALVGVSEAHIGDTIADKEQPEALPAIAIEAPTLSMYLGPNTSPMKGREGEFTTSRQIGDRLRRELETNVALRVEENGIGFTVSGRGELHLSVLIETMRREGFEFEVGRPQVVTITEDGVEKEPIEELQIEISSEFIGAISQELGARHAEMKSQETTASGATRITYVLPTRALIGLRNVLLTATKGTVIMNSLPHGYQPLGGKLPKTRGGVLIAFEAGTTTPYALQAAEARGELLVGPGTEVYAGMIVGIYNRQEDIEINVCKAKHLTNMRSKSSDGTVQLTPFTQFSLEQCIDFIDDDELLEVTPKSLRLRKRYLDANERKRANKK
;
A
#
# COMPACT_ATOMS: atom_id res chain seq x y z
N MET A 1 14.26 -27.68 10.53
CA MET A 1 14.08 -28.98 9.84
C MET A 1 15.34 -29.24 9.05
N LYS A 2 15.98 -30.44 9.16
CA LYS A 2 17.25 -30.72 8.46
C LYS A 2 17.07 -31.08 6.98
N ASP A 3 15.90 -31.59 6.62
CA ASP A 3 15.60 -32.08 5.28
C ASP A 3 14.83 -31.00 4.50
N ALA A 4 15.51 -30.31 3.61
CA ALA A 4 14.92 -29.26 2.75
C ALA A 4 13.80 -29.81 1.84
N SER A 5 13.81 -31.12 1.51
CA SER A 5 12.77 -31.73 0.67
C SER A 5 11.38 -31.68 1.33
N LYS A 6 11.33 -31.53 2.66
CA LYS A 6 10.10 -31.41 3.46
C LYS A 6 9.71 -29.96 3.79
N ILE A 7 10.37 -28.98 3.20
CA ILE A 7 10.03 -27.56 3.31
C ILE A 7 9.30 -27.12 2.05
N ARG A 8 8.30 -26.26 2.21
CA ARG A 8 7.63 -25.53 1.12
C ARG A 8 7.55 -24.06 1.50
N ASN A 9 8.04 -23.19 0.65
CA ASN A 9 7.97 -21.74 0.82
C ASN A 9 6.98 -21.19 -0.21
N ILE A 10 5.84 -20.73 0.23
CA ILE A 10 4.78 -20.23 -0.65
C ILE A 10 4.50 -18.76 -0.38
N ALA A 11 4.33 -17.98 -1.44
CA ALA A 11 3.74 -16.66 -1.36
C ALA A 11 2.26 -16.74 -1.74
N ILE A 12 1.41 -16.00 -1.04
CA ILE A 12 -0.02 -15.94 -1.35
C ILE A 12 -0.32 -14.63 -2.07
N ILE A 13 -0.87 -14.75 -3.28
CA ILE A 13 -1.24 -13.66 -4.17
C ILE A 13 -2.76 -13.64 -4.30
N ALA A 14 -3.38 -12.49 -4.07
CA ALA A 14 -4.79 -12.28 -4.31
C ALA A 14 -5.08 -10.79 -4.50
N HIS A 15 -6.16 -10.48 -5.21
CA HIS A 15 -6.73 -9.15 -5.16
C HIS A 15 -7.40 -8.90 -3.80
N VAL A 16 -7.62 -7.63 -3.47
CA VAL A 16 -8.40 -7.21 -2.29
C VAL A 16 -9.77 -7.92 -2.37
N ASP A 17 -10.26 -8.40 -1.24
CA ASP A 17 -11.52 -9.13 -1.11
C ASP A 17 -11.63 -10.48 -1.84
N HIS A 18 -10.61 -11.00 -2.54
CA HIS A 18 -10.66 -12.33 -3.14
C HIS A 18 -10.58 -13.48 -2.11
N GLY A 19 -10.36 -13.15 -0.84
CA GLY A 19 -10.38 -14.10 0.28
C GLY A 19 -9.01 -14.63 0.66
N LYS A 20 -7.95 -13.87 0.43
CA LYS A 20 -6.57 -14.19 0.84
C LYS A 20 -6.50 -14.52 2.34
N THR A 21 -6.86 -13.56 3.18
CA THR A 21 -6.78 -13.69 4.65
C THR A 21 -7.64 -14.85 5.16
N THR A 22 -8.84 -15.02 4.61
CA THR A 22 -9.75 -16.12 4.96
C THR A 22 -9.16 -17.49 4.62
N MET A 23 -8.47 -17.60 3.47
CA MET A 23 -7.80 -18.84 3.08
C MET A 23 -6.62 -19.15 4.00
N VAL A 24 -5.79 -18.16 4.32
CA VAL A 24 -4.67 -18.32 5.26
C VAL A 24 -5.16 -18.72 6.64
N ASP A 25 -6.22 -18.08 7.15
CA ASP A 25 -6.84 -18.45 8.42
C ASP A 25 -7.34 -19.89 8.41
N GLY A 26 -7.95 -20.32 7.32
CA GLY A 26 -8.38 -21.70 7.14
C GLY A 26 -7.21 -22.68 7.20
N LEU A 27 -6.12 -22.41 6.47
CA LEU A 27 -4.91 -23.22 6.48
C LEU A 27 -4.27 -23.26 7.88
N LEU A 28 -4.18 -22.14 8.59
CA LEU A 28 -3.68 -22.06 9.95
C LEU A 28 -4.51 -22.92 10.92
N LYS A 29 -5.83 -22.83 10.85
CA LYS A 29 -6.75 -23.58 11.73
C LYS A 29 -6.72 -25.08 11.44
N GLN A 30 -6.77 -25.49 10.17
CA GLN A 30 -6.83 -26.90 9.79
C GLN A 30 -5.49 -27.64 9.88
N SER A 31 -4.35 -26.92 9.82
CA SER A 31 -3.02 -27.51 10.02
C SER A 31 -2.76 -28.01 11.44
N ARG A 32 -3.67 -27.73 12.40
CA ARG A 32 -3.49 -28.03 13.85
C ARG A 32 -2.22 -27.43 14.44
N THR A 33 -1.74 -26.35 13.86
CA THR A 33 -0.57 -25.61 14.36
C THR A 33 -0.86 -24.98 15.72
N PHE A 34 -2.11 -24.56 15.94
CA PHE A 34 -2.61 -24.06 17.21
C PHE A 34 -3.25 -25.21 18.03
N ARG A 35 -3.18 -25.09 19.37
CA ARG A 35 -3.93 -25.97 20.26
C ARG A 35 -5.41 -25.55 20.26
N ASP A 36 -6.32 -26.51 20.40
CA ASP A 36 -7.77 -26.28 20.35
C ASP A 36 -8.30 -25.20 21.32
N ASN A 37 -7.56 -24.91 22.38
CA ASN A 37 -7.91 -23.92 23.43
C ASN A 37 -7.16 -22.59 23.30
N GLN A 38 -6.42 -22.34 22.23
CA GLN A 38 -5.73 -21.05 22.03
C GLN A 38 -6.72 -20.00 21.55
N ALA A 39 -6.51 -18.75 22.00
CA ALA A 39 -7.39 -17.62 21.66
C ALA A 39 -7.44 -17.33 20.15
N GLU A 40 -6.36 -17.64 19.45
CA GLU A 40 -6.21 -17.50 18.01
C GLU A 40 -7.20 -18.36 17.21
N MET A 41 -7.64 -19.50 17.76
CA MET A 41 -8.65 -20.37 17.09
C MET A 41 -10.02 -19.71 16.98
N SER A 42 -10.33 -18.75 17.85
CA SER A 42 -11.60 -18.01 17.88
C SER A 42 -11.54 -16.64 17.18
N GLN A 43 -10.34 -16.20 16.77
CA GLN A 43 -10.17 -14.95 16.04
C GLN A 43 -10.45 -15.13 14.55
N GLU A 44 -11.04 -14.10 13.94
CA GLU A 44 -11.11 -13.94 12.50
C GLU A 44 -10.01 -12.99 12.05
N LEU A 45 -9.48 -13.18 10.83
CA LEU A 45 -8.42 -12.34 10.23
C LEU A 45 -7.12 -12.30 11.05
N ILE A 46 -6.65 -13.49 11.46
CA ILE A 46 -5.49 -13.66 12.34
C ILE A 46 -4.21 -12.98 11.78
N MET A 47 -4.06 -12.91 10.46
CA MET A 47 -2.89 -12.31 9.80
C MET A 47 -2.94 -10.79 9.72
N ASP A 48 -4.11 -10.16 9.62
CA ASP A 48 -4.24 -8.71 9.51
C ASP A 48 -4.20 -8.09 10.91
N SER A 49 -3.03 -7.70 11.37
CA SER A 49 -2.80 -7.19 12.74
C SER A 49 -2.59 -5.68 12.81
N GLY A 50 -2.50 -4.99 11.67
CA GLY A 50 -2.28 -3.55 11.59
C GLY A 50 -3.60 -2.77 11.57
N ASP A 51 -3.76 -1.73 12.43
CA ASP A 51 -4.97 -0.90 12.44
C ASP A 51 -5.28 -0.31 11.06
N GLN A 52 -4.26 0.16 10.31
CA GLN A 52 -4.43 0.70 8.97
C GLN A 52 -4.78 -0.37 7.92
N GLU A 53 -4.29 -1.60 8.09
CA GLU A 53 -4.65 -2.73 7.23
C GLU A 53 -6.13 -3.08 7.41
N HIS A 54 -6.61 -3.15 8.66
CA HIS A 54 -8.03 -3.37 8.98
C HIS A 54 -8.94 -2.27 8.44
N GLU A 55 -8.58 -1.00 8.67
CA GLU A 55 -9.38 0.14 8.24
C GLU A 55 -9.50 0.25 6.72
N ARG A 56 -8.43 -0.14 5.99
CA ARG A 56 -8.35 -0.03 4.53
C ARG A 56 -8.73 -1.32 3.81
N GLY A 57 -8.81 -2.44 4.53
CA GLY A 57 -9.07 -3.77 3.95
C GLY A 57 -7.95 -4.29 3.05
N ILE A 58 -6.71 -3.82 3.23
CA ILE A 58 -5.56 -4.20 2.40
C ILE A 58 -4.38 -4.64 3.26
N THR A 59 -3.59 -5.59 2.78
CA THR A 59 -2.29 -5.92 3.36
C THR A 59 -1.27 -4.87 2.93
N ILE A 60 -0.60 -4.24 3.89
CA ILE A 60 0.42 -3.20 3.68
C ILE A 60 1.82 -3.80 3.81
N THR A 61 2.04 -4.58 4.88
CA THR A 61 3.33 -5.18 5.20
C THR A 61 3.27 -6.68 5.03
N ALA A 62 4.26 -7.25 4.35
CA ALA A 62 4.35 -8.69 4.21
C ALA A 62 4.59 -9.37 5.56
N LYS A 63 3.87 -10.46 5.81
CA LYS A 63 3.97 -11.23 7.04
C LYS A 63 4.39 -12.67 6.75
N GLN A 64 5.13 -13.25 7.67
CA GLN A 64 5.59 -14.63 7.57
C GLN A 64 4.93 -15.47 8.66
N THR A 65 4.43 -16.63 8.27
CA THR A 65 3.95 -17.65 9.20
C THR A 65 4.39 -19.03 8.73
N SER A 66 4.35 -20.00 9.61
CA SER A 66 4.68 -21.39 9.27
C SER A 66 3.67 -22.34 9.87
N ILE A 67 3.25 -23.30 9.08
CA ILE A 67 2.36 -24.39 9.49
C ILE A 67 3.03 -25.74 9.27
N PHE A 68 2.56 -26.76 9.98
CA PHE A 68 3.02 -28.12 9.82
C PHE A 68 1.87 -28.99 9.34
N TYR A 69 2.09 -29.72 8.25
CA TYR A 69 1.12 -30.66 7.73
C TYR A 69 1.81 -32.01 7.47
N GLY A 70 1.45 -33.02 8.26
CA GLY A 70 2.22 -34.27 8.32
C GLY A 70 3.68 -34.01 8.70
N ASP A 71 4.60 -34.48 7.86
CA ASP A 71 6.05 -34.30 8.05
C ASP A 71 6.59 -33.02 7.36
N TYR A 72 5.72 -32.21 6.72
CA TYR A 72 6.13 -31.03 5.99
C TYR A 72 5.99 -29.76 6.82
N LYS A 73 6.95 -28.86 6.64
CA LYS A 73 6.88 -27.47 7.11
C LYS A 73 6.53 -26.59 5.91
N ILE A 74 5.44 -25.86 6.00
CA ILE A 74 5.00 -24.92 4.97
C ILE A 74 5.17 -23.50 5.53
N ASN A 75 6.10 -22.76 4.97
CA ASN A 75 6.27 -21.34 5.25
C ASN A 75 5.36 -20.55 4.32
N ILE A 76 4.50 -19.73 4.88
CA ILE A 76 3.54 -18.90 4.15
C ILE A 76 4.00 -17.45 4.27
N ILE A 77 4.17 -16.81 3.12
CA ILE A 77 4.51 -15.40 2.97
C ILE A 77 3.26 -14.69 2.47
N ASP A 78 2.65 -13.89 3.34
CA ASP A 78 1.52 -13.05 2.96
C ASP A 78 2.04 -11.78 2.30
N THR A 79 1.71 -11.58 1.01
CA THR A 79 2.22 -10.45 0.21
C THR A 79 1.15 -9.36 0.04
N PRO A 80 1.55 -8.07 0.06
CA PRO A 80 0.65 -6.99 -0.36
C PRO A 80 0.15 -7.21 -1.78
N GLY A 81 -1.12 -6.86 -2.04
CA GLY A 81 -1.70 -6.94 -3.38
C GLY A 81 -1.56 -5.65 -4.19
N HIS A 82 -1.30 -4.51 -3.56
CA HIS A 82 -1.31 -3.20 -4.20
C HIS A 82 0.05 -2.83 -4.81
N ALA A 83 0.05 -2.26 -6.03
CA ALA A 83 1.27 -1.88 -6.75
C ALA A 83 2.16 -0.86 -6.00
N ASP A 84 1.56 0.01 -5.17
CA ASP A 84 2.30 0.97 -4.34
C ASP A 84 3.24 0.31 -3.33
N PHE A 85 3.01 -0.97 -3.00
CA PHE A 85 3.86 -1.79 -2.13
C PHE A 85 4.72 -2.79 -2.90
N SER A 86 4.99 -2.54 -4.19
CA SER A 86 5.80 -3.41 -5.05
C SER A 86 7.16 -3.76 -4.45
N GLY A 87 7.82 -2.83 -3.75
CA GLY A 87 9.08 -3.11 -3.08
C GLY A 87 8.98 -4.18 -1.98
N GLU A 88 7.83 -4.27 -1.27
CA GLU A 88 7.54 -5.38 -0.36
C GLU A 88 7.36 -6.69 -1.12
N VAL A 89 6.60 -6.66 -2.21
CA VAL A 89 6.33 -7.83 -3.05
C VAL A 89 7.63 -8.37 -3.63
N GLU A 90 8.44 -7.54 -4.28
CA GLU A 90 9.69 -7.94 -4.94
C GLU A 90 10.66 -8.62 -3.97
N ARG A 91 10.82 -8.08 -2.75
CA ARG A 91 11.74 -8.65 -1.77
C ARG A 91 11.22 -9.92 -1.11
N THR A 92 9.91 -10.01 -0.86
CA THR A 92 9.33 -11.16 -0.15
C THR A 92 9.13 -12.36 -1.05
N LEU A 93 8.83 -12.18 -2.34
CA LEU A 93 8.79 -13.24 -3.33
C LEU A 93 10.14 -13.97 -3.49
N GLN A 94 11.26 -13.32 -3.20
CA GLN A 94 12.60 -13.94 -3.19
C GLN A 94 12.73 -15.11 -2.19
N MET A 95 11.88 -15.14 -1.17
CA MET A 95 11.88 -16.24 -0.18
C MET A 95 11.02 -17.42 -0.60
N ALA A 96 10.14 -17.26 -1.59
CA ALA A 96 9.20 -18.28 -2.03
C ALA A 96 9.83 -19.24 -3.07
N ASP A 97 9.25 -20.43 -3.21
CA ASP A 97 9.53 -21.42 -4.25
C ASP A 97 8.31 -21.61 -5.16
N GLY A 98 7.14 -21.15 -4.74
CA GLY A 98 5.92 -21.12 -5.52
C GLY A 98 4.90 -20.14 -4.98
N VAL A 99 3.82 -19.95 -5.72
CA VAL A 99 2.76 -19.01 -5.40
C VAL A 99 1.40 -19.69 -5.39
N LEU A 100 0.58 -19.34 -4.39
CA LEU A 100 -0.82 -19.67 -4.34
C LEU A 100 -1.63 -18.46 -4.80
N LEU A 101 -2.14 -18.51 -6.03
CA LEU A 101 -2.93 -17.45 -6.65
C LEU A 101 -4.41 -17.67 -6.34
N ILE A 102 -5.01 -16.76 -5.57
CA ILE A 102 -6.43 -16.83 -5.20
C ILE A 102 -7.22 -15.84 -6.05
N VAL A 103 -8.23 -16.33 -6.76
CA VAL A 103 -9.07 -15.55 -7.66
C VAL A 103 -10.54 -15.74 -7.30
N ASP A 104 -11.32 -14.67 -7.23
CA ASP A 104 -12.78 -14.74 -6.98
C ASP A 104 -13.50 -15.31 -8.21
N ALA A 105 -14.36 -16.32 -8.03
CA ALA A 105 -15.12 -16.96 -9.08
C ALA A 105 -16.11 -16.04 -9.83
N GLN A 106 -16.40 -14.87 -9.28
CA GLN A 106 -17.28 -13.87 -9.89
C GLN A 106 -16.49 -12.77 -10.63
N GLU A 107 -15.39 -12.28 -10.01
CA GLU A 107 -14.63 -11.12 -10.52
C GLU A 107 -13.57 -11.54 -11.54
N GLY A 108 -12.94 -12.70 -11.35
CA GLY A 108 -11.82 -13.15 -12.17
C GLY A 108 -10.50 -12.48 -11.78
N PRO A 109 -9.45 -12.63 -12.60
CA PRO A 109 -8.15 -12.01 -12.35
C PRO A 109 -8.21 -10.49 -12.52
N MET A 110 -7.78 -9.76 -11.50
CA MET A 110 -7.78 -8.30 -11.45
C MET A 110 -6.38 -7.73 -11.74
N PRO A 111 -6.24 -6.44 -12.15
CA PRO A 111 -4.95 -5.85 -12.53
C PRO A 111 -3.85 -5.98 -11.47
N GLN A 112 -4.16 -5.80 -10.20
CA GLN A 112 -3.18 -5.97 -9.12
C GLN A 112 -2.65 -7.40 -9.04
N THR A 113 -3.51 -8.39 -9.27
CA THR A 113 -3.13 -9.81 -9.37
C THR A 113 -2.15 -10.02 -10.52
N LYS A 114 -2.40 -9.38 -11.68
CA LYS A 114 -1.53 -9.42 -12.86
C LYS A 114 -0.11 -8.94 -12.51
N PHE A 115 0.01 -7.81 -11.81
CA PHE A 115 1.31 -7.26 -11.41
C PHE A 115 2.12 -8.23 -10.53
N VAL A 116 1.51 -8.74 -9.43
CA VAL A 116 2.23 -9.62 -8.50
C VAL A 116 2.54 -10.97 -9.13
N LEU A 117 1.63 -11.49 -9.97
CA LEU A 117 1.85 -12.73 -10.72
C LEU A 117 2.99 -12.57 -11.74
N SER A 118 3.08 -11.45 -12.48
CA SER A 118 4.19 -11.18 -13.40
C SER A 118 5.53 -11.26 -12.67
N LYS A 119 5.65 -10.58 -11.52
CA LYS A 119 6.88 -10.63 -10.70
C LYS A 119 7.21 -12.03 -10.19
N ALA A 120 6.20 -12.82 -9.83
CA ALA A 120 6.39 -14.20 -9.40
C ALA A 120 6.89 -15.10 -10.56
N LEU A 121 6.31 -14.94 -11.75
CA LEU A 121 6.71 -15.71 -12.94
C LEU A 121 8.10 -15.30 -13.44
N GLU A 122 8.47 -14.02 -13.39
CA GLU A 122 9.83 -13.52 -13.67
C GLU A 122 10.88 -14.17 -12.76
N LEU A 123 10.53 -14.45 -11.50
CA LEU A 123 11.39 -15.16 -10.54
C LEU A 123 11.38 -16.69 -10.72
N GLY A 124 10.62 -17.21 -11.67
CA GLY A 124 10.49 -18.64 -11.93
C GLY A 124 9.69 -19.42 -10.89
N LEU A 125 8.87 -18.74 -10.08
CA LEU A 125 8.04 -19.39 -9.07
C LEU A 125 6.93 -20.23 -9.72
N LYS A 126 6.63 -21.40 -9.14
CA LYS A 126 5.57 -22.29 -9.63
C LYS A 126 4.20 -21.82 -9.12
N PRO A 127 3.24 -21.54 -10.02
CA PRO A 127 1.90 -21.13 -9.63
C PRO A 127 1.00 -22.34 -9.34
N VAL A 128 0.15 -22.19 -8.32
CA VAL A 128 -1.03 -23.00 -8.03
C VAL A 128 -2.20 -22.05 -7.95
N VAL A 129 -3.26 -22.29 -8.70
CA VAL A 129 -4.43 -21.40 -8.77
C VAL A 129 -5.56 -21.94 -7.92
N VAL A 130 -6.23 -21.06 -7.18
CA VAL A 130 -7.42 -21.36 -6.39
C VAL A 130 -8.54 -20.40 -6.80
N ILE A 131 -9.56 -20.92 -7.46
CA ILE A 131 -10.80 -20.19 -7.75
C ILE A 131 -11.68 -20.26 -6.50
N ASN A 132 -11.77 -19.14 -5.79
CA ASN A 132 -12.45 -19.01 -4.50
C ASN A 132 -13.88 -18.48 -4.65
N LYS A 133 -14.69 -18.66 -3.61
CA LYS A 133 -16.08 -18.20 -3.52
C LYS A 133 -17.00 -18.83 -4.58
N ILE A 134 -16.79 -20.10 -4.87
CA ILE A 134 -17.62 -20.85 -5.83
C ILE A 134 -19.07 -21.06 -5.36
N ASP A 135 -19.39 -20.70 -4.12
CA ASP A 135 -20.74 -20.69 -3.54
C ASP A 135 -21.58 -19.48 -4.01
N LYS A 136 -20.96 -18.44 -4.54
CA LYS A 136 -21.68 -17.23 -4.97
C LYS A 136 -22.63 -17.50 -6.14
N PRO A 137 -23.87 -16.96 -6.12
CA PRO A 137 -24.84 -17.16 -7.20
C PRO A 137 -24.39 -16.65 -8.58
N ALA A 138 -23.57 -15.56 -8.58
CA ALA A 138 -23.09 -14.92 -9.82
C ALA A 138 -21.71 -15.46 -10.26
N ARG A 139 -21.30 -16.64 -9.78
CA ARG A 139 -20.06 -17.31 -10.21
C ARG A 139 -20.08 -17.58 -11.72
N ARG A 140 -18.92 -17.39 -12.36
CA ARG A 140 -18.69 -17.60 -13.80
C ARG A 140 -17.37 -18.38 -14.00
N ILE A 141 -17.30 -19.57 -13.41
CA ILE A 141 -16.04 -20.32 -13.27
C ILE A 141 -15.38 -20.57 -14.63
N ALA A 142 -16.13 -20.99 -15.66
CA ALA A 142 -15.55 -21.30 -16.97
C ALA A 142 -14.92 -20.04 -17.63
N GLU A 143 -15.59 -18.89 -17.54
CA GLU A 143 -15.05 -17.64 -18.04
C GLU A 143 -13.80 -17.18 -17.26
N VAL A 144 -13.76 -17.43 -15.94
CA VAL A 144 -12.59 -17.13 -15.11
C VAL A 144 -11.41 -18.02 -15.46
N GLU A 145 -11.64 -19.29 -15.80
CA GLU A 145 -10.61 -20.22 -16.29
C GLU A 145 -10.03 -19.74 -17.63
N ASP A 146 -10.88 -19.28 -18.55
CA ASP A 146 -10.45 -18.70 -19.83
C ASP A 146 -9.63 -17.42 -19.61
N GLU A 147 -10.10 -16.50 -18.76
CA GLU A 147 -9.38 -15.26 -18.41
C GLU A 147 -8.03 -15.55 -17.73
N LEU A 148 -7.94 -16.58 -16.90
CA LEU A 148 -6.69 -17.02 -16.31
C LEU A 148 -5.74 -17.58 -17.38
N SER A 149 -6.26 -18.37 -18.33
CA SER A 149 -5.45 -18.89 -19.42
C SER A 149 -4.87 -17.78 -20.28
N ASP A 150 -5.66 -16.78 -20.62
CA ASP A 150 -5.20 -15.59 -21.35
C ASP A 150 -4.15 -14.81 -20.55
N LEU A 151 -4.36 -14.63 -19.25
CA LEU A 151 -3.41 -13.97 -18.36
C LEU A 151 -2.07 -14.70 -18.29
N PHE A 152 -2.08 -16.02 -18.16
CA PHE A 152 -0.83 -16.80 -18.16
C PHE A 152 -0.14 -16.80 -19.53
N LEU A 153 -0.88 -16.85 -20.64
CA LEU A 153 -0.32 -16.69 -21.98
C LEU A 153 0.37 -15.33 -22.18
N GLU A 154 -0.16 -14.28 -21.56
CA GLU A 154 0.46 -12.94 -21.63
C GLU A 154 1.72 -12.82 -20.75
N LEU A 155 1.72 -13.44 -19.56
CA LEU A 155 2.75 -13.20 -18.54
C LEU A 155 3.83 -14.28 -18.47
N ALA A 156 3.59 -15.49 -18.96
CA ALA A 156 4.54 -16.58 -18.85
C ALA A 156 5.85 -16.27 -19.59
N THR A 157 6.96 -16.52 -18.91
CA THR A 157 8.31 -16.39 -19.45
C THR A 157 8.88 -17.73 -19.94
N ASP A 158 8.22 -18.83 -19.59
CA ASP A 158 8.60 -20.21 -19.92
C ASP A 158 7.35 -21.08 -20.13
N ASP A 159 7.38 -22.00 -21.09
CA ASP A 159 6.25 -22.89 -21.41
C ASP A 159 5.79 -23.73 -20.21
N SER A 160 6.68 -24.04 -19.27
CA SER A 160 6.33 -24.80 -18.06
C SER A 160 5.39 -24.06 -17.13
N GLN A 161 5.31 -22.73 -17.23
CA GLN A 161 4.41 -21.88 -16.44
C GLN A 161 2.99 -21.87 -16.97
N LEU A 162 2.76 -22.31 -18.20
CA LEU A 162 1.43 -22.51 -18.78
C LEU A 162 0.73 -23.76 -18.25
N HIS A 163 1.45 -24.62 -17.53
CA HIS A 163 0.93 -25.83 -16.91
C HIS A 163 0.82 -25.61 -15.40
N TYR A 164 -0.32 -25.10 -14.95
CA TYR A 164 -0.61 -24.85 -13.54
C TYR A 164 -1.88 -25.59 -13.10
N PRO A 165 -1.90 -26.17 -11.90
CA PRO A 165 -3.09 -26.80 -11.36
C PRO A 165 -4.10 -25.75 -10.89
N ILE A 166 -5.39 -26.03 -11.12
CA ILE A 166 -6.51 -25.23 -10.63
C ILE A 166 -7.27 -26.02 -9.56
N TYR A 167 -7.60 -25.34 -8.47
CA TYR A 167 -8.42 -25.84 -7.37
C TYR A 167 -9.59 -24.88 -7.14
N TYR A 168 -10.67 -25.40 -6.56
CA TYR A 168 -11.91 -24.66 -6.30
C TYR A 168 -12.11 -24.57 -4.80
N ALA A 169 -12.55 -23.43 -4.27
CA ALA A 169 -12.65 -23.25 -2.84
C ALA A 169 -13.83 -22.38 -2.39
N ILE A 170 -14.24 -22.60 -1.15
CA ILE A 170 -15.06 -21.71 -0.34
C ILE A 170 -14.22 -21.39 0.90
N GLY A 171 -13.31 -20.42 0.77
CA GLY A 171 -12.33 -20.09 1.82
C GLY A 171 -12.98 -19.75 3.16
N ARG A 172 -14.13 -19.06 3.16
CA ARG A 172 -14.90 -18.73 4.37
C ARG A 172 -15.29 -19.99 5.17
N ASP A 173 -15.68 -21.05 4.47
CA ASP A 173 -16.14 -22.29 5.09
C ASP A 173 -15.00 -23.30 5.28
N GLY A 174 -13.77 -22.94 4.84
CA GLY A 174 -12.59 -23.80 4.94
C GLY A 174 -12.69 -25.06 4.08
N LYS A 175 -13.27 -24.96 2.88
CA LYS A 175 -13.51 -26.08 1.97
C LYS A 175 -12.77 -25.88 0.65
N ALA A 176 -12.25 -26.98 0.07
CA ALA A 176 -11.61 -26.96 -1.25
C ALA A 176 -11.78 -28.30 -1.97
N TRP A 177 -11.68 -28.26 -3.30
CA TRP A 177 -11.82 -29.41 -4.19
C TRP A 177 -10.84 -29.32 -5.37
N ARG A 178 -10.47 -30.46 -5.95
CA ARG A 178 -9.69 -30.56 -7.19
C ARG A 178 -10.54 -30.34 -8.45
N GLU A 179 -11.81 -30.66 -8.38
CA GLU A 179 -12.80 -30.50 -9.45
C GLU A 179 -13.99 -29.72 -8.90
N ILE A 180 -14.77 -29.09 -9.78
CA ILE A 180 -15.96 -28.35 -9.37
C ILE A 180 -16.94 -29.32 -8.67
N PRO A 181 -17.28 -29.08 -7.39
CA PRO A 181 -18.19 -29.96 -6.67
C PRO A 181 -19.61 -29.93 -7.27
N ALA A 182 -20.29 -31.06 -7.26
CA ALA A 182 -21.69 -31.16 -7.68
C ALA A 182 -22.61 -30.33 -6.76
N ASP A 183 -22.35 -30.35 -5.45
CA ASP A 183 -22.98 -29.50 -4.44
C ASP A 183 -21.90 -28.78 -3.60
N PRO A 184 -21.84 -27.42 -3.60
CA PRO A 184 -20.92 -26.67 -2.75
C PRO A 184 -21.11 -26.88 -1.25
N ASN A 185 -22.25 -27.47 -0.83
CA ASN A 185 -22.51 -27.78 0.58
C ASN A 185 -21.92 -29.13 1.02
N ASP A 186 -21.41 -29.94 0.10
CA ASP A 186 -20.76 -31.21 0.44
C ASP A 186 -19.69 -31.02 1.51
N ASP A 187 -19.54 -32.06 2.36
CA ASP A 187 -18.52 -32.05 3.41
C ASP A 187 -17.13 -32.11 2.78
N ALA A 188 -16.32 -31.11 3.07
CA ALA A 188 -14.96 -30.96 2.54
C ALA A 188 -14.10 -30.13 3.50
N ASP A 189 -12.79 -30.20 3.31
CA ASP A 189 -11.79 -29.43 4.05
C ASP A 189 -10.73 -28.86 3.10
N LEU A 190 -9.66 -28.25 3.63
CA LEU A 190 -8.56 -27.70 2.82
C LEU A 190 -7.48 -28.72 2.46
N THR A 191 -7.67 -30.01 2.72
CA THR A 191 -6.73 -31.08 2.35
C THR A 191 -6.26 -30.99 0.89
N PRO A 192 -7.14 -30.73 -0.12
CA PRO A 192 -6.69 -30.57 -1.51
C PRO A 192 -5.67 -29.45 -1.70
N ILE A 193 -5.78 -28.35 -0.94
CA ILE A 193 -4.83 -27.23 -1.02
C ILE A 193 -3.50 -27.61 -0.34
N PHE A 194 -3.53 -28.29 0.81
CA PHE A 194 -2.29 -28.79 1.43
C PHE A 194 -1.56 -29.78 0.52
N GLU A 195 -2.29 -30.68 -0.12
CA GLU A 195 -1.71 -31.62 -1.10
C GLU A 195 -1.14 -30.89 -2.32
N ALA A 196 -1.83 -29.87 -2.83
CA ALA A 196 -1.32 -29.02 -3.91
C ALA A 196 0.01 -28.36 -3.54
N ILE A 197 0.09 -27.75 -2.36
CA ILE A 197 1.32 -27.11 -1.87
C ILE A 197 2.48 -28.13 -1.78
N ILE A 198 2.19 -29.35 -1.34
CA ILE A 198 3.22 -30.38 -1.16
C ILE A 198 3.69 -30.97 -2.49
N ASN A 199 2.76 -31.25 -3.41
CA ASN A 199 3.02 -32.00 -4.63
C ASN A 199 3.39 -31.11 -5.84
N ASP A 200 2.75 -29.94 -5.96
CA ASP A 200 2.86 -29.08 -7.14
C ASP A 200 3.91 -27.97 -6.95
N ILE A 201 4.18 -27.54 -5.69
CA ILE A 201 5.24 -26.57 -5.41
C ILE A 201 6.55 -27.33 -5.10
N PRO A 202 7.67 -26.95 -5.75
CA PRO A 202 8.93 -27.62 -5.53
C PRO A 202 9.49 -27.36 -4.12
N ALA A 203 10.34 -28.27 -3.67
CA ALA A 203 11.17 -28.02 -2.50
C ALA A 203 12.20 -26.92 -2.80
N PRO A 204 12.68 -26.18 -1.78
CA PRO A 204 13.68 -25.15 -1.95
C PRO A 204 14.94 -25.69 -2.66
N SER A 205 15.35 -25.01 -3.74
CA SER A 205 16.63 -25.29 -4.41
C SER A 205 17.76 -24.67 -3.62
N VAL A 206 18.41 -25.47 -2.76
CA VAL A 206 19.43 -25.00 -1.82
C VAL A 206 20.62 -25.95 -1.75
N THR A 207 21.75 -25.43 -1.30
CA THR A 207 22.95 -26.23 -1.01
C THR A 207 23.02 -26.52 0.48
N ALA A 208 22.78 -27.77 0.87
CA ALA A 208 22.79 -28.17 2.29
C ALA A 208 24.19 -28.06 2.91
N ASP A 209 25.23 -28.37 2.13
CA ASP A 209 26.62 -28.35 2.57
C ASP A 209 27.29 -27.00 2.23
N GLY A 210 28.24 -26.58 3.09
CA GLY A 210 29.02 -25.36 2.91
C GLY A 210 28.77 -24.30 3.98
N GLY A 211 29.47 -23.17 3.85
CA GLY A 211 29.34 -22.05 4.79
C GLY A 211 27.94 -21.40 4.72
N PHE A 212 27.48 -20.92 5.85
CA PHE A 212 26.19 -20.25 5.96
C PHE A 212 26.04 -19.08 5.00
N GLN A 213 24.85 -18.94 4.38
CA GLN A 213 24.52 -17.84 3.50
C GLN A 213 23.02 -17.55 3.55
N MET A 214 22.64 -16.29 3.76
CA MET A 214 21.26 -15.82 3.81
C MET A 214 21.16 -14.40 3.27
N LEU A 215 20.20 -14.15 2.38
CA LEU A 215 19.82 -12.81 1.94
C LEU A 215 18.83 -12.20 2.94
N VAL A 216 19.09 -10.96 3.39
CA VAL A 216 18.18 -10.21 4.26
C VAL A 216 17.07 -9.62 3.39
N THR A 217 15.86 -10.14 3.52
CA THR A 217 14.69 -9.71 2.73
C THR A 217 13.75 -8.81 3.52
N SER A 218 13.77 -8.90 4.85
CA SER A 218 12.95 -8.07 5.73
C SER A 218 13.67 -7.76 7.03
N LEU A 219 13.33 -6.62 7.63
CA LEU A 219 13.79 -6.22 8.95
C LEU A 219 12.59 -5.94 9.84
N GLN A 220 12.67 -6.36 11.10
CA GLN A 220 11.67 -6.04 12.12
C GLN A 220 12.38 -5.60 13.41
N TYR A 221 11.70 -4.80 14.21
CA TYR A 221 12.21 -4.32 15.48
C TYR A 221 11.34 -4.81 16.63
N ASP A 222 12.00 -5.22 17.67
CA ASP A 222 11.40 -5.56 18.95
C ASP A 222 12.04 -4.74 20.05
N THR A 223 11.26 -4.26 21.01
CA THR A 223 11.75 -3.41 22.10
C THR A 223 12.73 -4.11 23.04
N PHE A 224 12.68 -5.45 23.12
CA PHE A 224 13.51 -6.26 24.02
C PHE A 224 14.67 -6.96 23.30
N GLN A 225 14.44 -7.44 22.08
CA GLN A 225 15.42 -8.21 21.30
C GLN A 225 16.20 -7.36 20.30
N GLY A 226 15.70 -6.14 20.01
CA GLY A 226 16.29 -5.27 19.02
C GLY A 226 15.92 -5.65 17.59
N LYS A 227 16.89 -5.62 16.68
CA LYS A 227 16.71 -5.81 15.25
C LYS A 227 16.71 -7.29 14.85
N TYR A 228 15.68 -7.72 14.14
CA TYR A 228 15.60 -9.01 13.48
C TYR A 228 15.92 -8.88 12.01
N ALA A 229 16.90 -9.62 11.50
CA ALA A 229 17.14 -9.81 10.08
C ALA A 229 16.45 -11.09 9.63
N ILE A 230 15.49 -10.95 8.72
CA ILE A 230 14.63 -12.04 8.24
C ILE A 230 15.03 -12.40 6.82
N GLY A 231 15.11 -13.69 6.53
CA GLY A 231 15.42 -14.19 5.20
C GLY A 231 15.38 -15.70 5.12
N ARG A 232 15.50 -16.21 3.87
CA ARG A 232 15.63 -17.64 3.60
C ARG A 232 17.11 -18.02 3.61
N ILE A 233 17.44 -19.10 4.29
CA ILE A 233 18.80 -19.66 4.28
C ILE A 233 19.04 -20.30 2.89
N ALA A 234 19.98 -19.77 2.13
CA ALA A 234 20.32 -20.25 0.80
C ALA A 234 21.31 -21.42 0.85
N ARG A 235 22.21 -21.42 1.83
CA ARG A 235 23.26 -22.45 1.99
C ARG A 235 23.62 -22.70 3.44
N GLY A 236 23.95 -23.95 3.76
CA GLY A 236 24.48 -24.37 5.06
C GLY A 236 23.48 -24.33 6.20
N SER A 237 23.98 -24.04 7.39
CA SER A 237 23.17 -23.90 8.60
C SER A 237 23.62 -22.72 9.45
N VAL A 238 22.71 -22.23 10.30
CA VAL A 238 22.96 -21.16 11.26
C VAL A 238 22.61 -21.60 12.67
N LYS A 239 23.49 -21.28 13.63
CA LYS A 239 23.27 -21.54 15.06
C LYS A 239 23.72 -20.35 15.90
N ARG A 240 23.27 -20.31 17.13
CA ARG A 240 23.72 -19.33 18.10
C ARG A 240 25.24 -19.34 18.22
N GLY A 241 25.86 -18.16 18.25
CA GLY A 241 27.30 -17.97 18.39
C GLY A 241 28.10 -18.04 17.11
N LEU A 242 27.46 -18.35 15.94
CA LEU A 242 28.11 -18.33 14.62
C LEU A 242 28.67 -16.94 14.33
N ALA A 243 29.95 -16.85 13.95
CA ALA A 243 30.55 -15.63 13.44
C ALA A 243 30.24 -15.47 11.96
N VAL A 244 29.72 -14.30 11.57
CA VAL A 244 29.28 -14.03 10.20
C VAL A 244 29.89 -12.74 9.66
N SER A 245 29.98 -12.62 8.35
CA SER A 245 30.29 -11.41 7.61
C SER A 245 29.02 -10.83 7.05
N LEU A 246 28.89 -9.50 7.10
CA LEU A 246 27.85 -8.74 6.41
C LEU A 246 28.42 -8.31 5.07
N MET A 247 27.72 -8.60 3.99
CA MET A 247 28.15 -8.28 2.64
C MET A 247 27.16 -7.31 1.98
N LYS A 248 27.69 -6.21 1.50
CA LYS A 248 26.93 -5.17 0.80
C LYS A 248 27.52 -4.95 -0.58
N HIS A 249 26.68 -5.02 -1.62
CA HIS A 249 27.12 -4.88 -3.03
C HIS A 249 28.31 -5.77 -3.42
N GLY A 250 28.40 -6.99 -2.86
CA GLY A 250 29.47 -7.93 -3.16
C GLY A 250 30.73 -7.77 -2.30
N GLU A 251 30.81 -6.76 -1.46
CA GLU A 251 31.97 -6.50 -0.58
C GLU A 251 31.61 -6.74 0.90
N VAL A 252 32.60 -7.12 1.71
CA VAL A 252 32.43 -7.26 3.15
C VAL A 252 32.33 -5.87 3.79
N SER A 253 31.17 -5.54 4.32
CA SER A 253 30.89 -4.27 4.99
C SER A 253 31.08 -4.32 6.51
N GLY A 254 31.02 -5.52 7.10
CA GLY A 254 31.14 -5.70 8.53
C GLY A 254 31.20 -7.16 8.94
N SER A 255 31.31 -7.39 10.25
CA SER A 255 31.23 -8.73 10.83
C SER A 255 30.38 -8.69 12.09
N ALA A 256 29.66 -9.77 12.36
CA ALA A 256 28.75 -9.90 13.49
C ALA A 256 28.80 -11.31 14.07
N ARG A 257 28.11 -11.52 15.17
CA ARG A 257 27.90 -12.83 15.76
C ARG A 257 26.40 -13.03 16.00
N ILE A 258 25.88 -14.15 15.55
CA ILE A 258 24.48 -14.51 15.75
C ILE A 258 24.23 -14.73 17.25
N GLU A 259 23.36 -13.94 17.83
CA GLU A 259 22.99 -14.06 19.25
C GLU A 259 21.86 -15.07 19.43
N LYS A 260 20.85 -15.01 18.55
CA LYS A 260 19.69 -15.90 18.55
C LYS A 260 19.23 -16.20 17.15
N VAL A 261 18.62 -17.38 16.98
CA VAL A 261 17.98 -17.85 15.75
C VAL A 261 16.53 -18.14 16.07
N PHE A 262 15.61 -17.58 15.30
CA PHE A 262 14.19 -17.83 15.45
C PHE A 262 13.61 -18.44 14.16
N GLY A 263 12.79 -19.45 14.32
CA GLY A 263 11.89 -19.96 13.28
C GLY A 263 10.46 -19.48 13.54
N TYR A 264 9.56 -19.81 12.62
CA TYR A 264 8.14 -19.50 12.76
C TYR A 264 7.33 -20.74 13.07
N ARG A 265 6.30 -20.58 13.92
CA ARG A 265 5.27 -21.57 14.18
C ARG A 265 3.93 -20.85 14.40
N GLY A 266 3.01 -20.99 13.46
CA GLY A 266 1.88 -20.06 13.36
C GLY A 266 2.43 -18.63 13.25
N LEU A 267 1.85 -17.69 13.97
CA LEU A 267 2.30 -16.30 14.01
C LEU A 267 3.48 -16.05 14.97
N ASN A 268 3.77 -17.03 15.85
CA ASN A 268 4.78 -16.87 16.86
C ASN A 268 6.17 -17.24 16.35
N ARG A 269 7.18 -16.61 16.93
CA ARG A 269 8.59 -16.98 16.74
C ARG A 269 9.01 -17.91 17.86
N GLU A 270 9.64 -19.03 17.49
CA GLU A 270 10.26 -19.97 18.42
C GLU A 270 11.77 -19.88 18.29
N GLU A 271 12.48 -19.76 19.41
CA GLU A 271 13.95 -19.79 19.43
C GLU A 271 14.42 -21.20 19.05
N LEU A 272 15.33 -21.30 18.09
CA LEU A 272 15.89 -22.54 17.58
C LEU A 272 17.36 -22.65 17.97
N ASP A 273 17.81 -23.86 18.30
CA ASP A 273 19.22 -24.14 18.50
C ASP A 273 20.01 -24.02 17.18
N GLU A 274 19.41 -24.48 16.07
CA GLU A 274 20.00 -24.49 14.74
C GLU A 274 18.90 -24.48 13.66
N ALA A 275 19.16 -23.76 12.56
CA ALA A 275 18.32 -23.76 11.36
C ALA A 275 19.14 -24.09 10.11
N PHE A 276 18.50 -24.64 9.08
CA PHE A 276 19.14 -25.23 7.90
C PHE A 276 18.69 -24.58 6.61
N ALA A 277 19.47 -24.76 5.53
CA ALA A 277 19.16 -24.27 4.20
C ALA A 277 17.73 -24.64 3.77
N GLY A 278 17.03 -23.68 3.14
CA GLY A 278 15.64 -23.76 2.70
C GLY A 278 14.63 -23.18 3.70
N ASP A 279 14.99 -23.03 4.96
CA ASP A 279 14.06 -22.48 5.96
C ASP A 279 14.10 -20.94 6.02
N ILE A 280 12.98 -20.33 6.37
CA ILE A 280 12.86 -18.89 6.63
C ILE A 280 13.07 -18.66 8.12
N VAL A 281 14.02 -17.78 8.44
CA VAL A 281 14.43 -17.51 9.83
C VAL A 281 14.54 -16.01 10.12
N ALA A 282 14.49 -15.68 11.41
CA ALA A 282 14.80 -14.35 11.92
C ALA A 282 16.04 -14.42 12.81
N LEU A 283 17.07 -13.65 12.50
CA LEU A 283 18.35 -13.63 13.19
C LEU A 283 18.51 -12.37 14.03
N VAL A 284 19.04 -12.51 15.24
CA VAL A 284 19.40 -11.42 16.15
C VAL A 284 20.92 -11.39 16.34
N GLY A 285 21.50 -10.21 16.53
CA GLY A 285 22.93 -9.97 16.68
C GLY A 285 23.60 -9.37 15.44
N VAL A 286 22.82 -9.00 14.44
CA VAL A 286 23.27 -8.41 13.17
C VAL A 286 22.69 -6.99 12.98
N SER A 287 22.90 -6.10 13.95
CA SER A 287 22.32 -4.76 14.01
C SER A 287 22.64 -3.88 12.79
N GLU A 288 23.82 -4.06 12.18
CA GLU A 288 24.28 -3.31 11.03
C GLU A 288 23.71 -3.82 9.67
N ALA A 289 22.99 -4.96 9.68
CA ALA A 289 22.43 -5.52 8.47
C ALA A 289 21.29 -4.65 7.91
N HIS A 290 21.25 -4.50 6.60
CA HIS A 290 20.19 -3.83 5.85
C HIS A 290 19.48 -4.81 4.94
N ILE A 291 18.30 -4.44 4.45
CA ILE A 291 17.59 -5.22 3.45
C ILE A 291 18.42 -5.23 2.15
N GLY A 292 18.57 -6.42 1.56
CA GLY A 292 19.43 -6.63 0.39
C GLY A 292 20.87 -7.04 0.73
N ASP A 293 21.30 -6.92 1.99
CA ASP A 293 22.61 -7.43 2.43
C ASP A 293 22.59 -8.96 2.50
N THR A 294 23.74 -9.57 2.25
CA THR A 294 23.95 -11.00 2.50
C THR A 294 24.64 -11.20 3.83
N ILE A 295 24.08 -12.06 4.68
CA ILE A 295 24.76 -12.58 5.86
C ILE A 295 25.43 -13.90 5.47
N ALA A 296 26.75 -13.93 5.49
CA ALA A 296 27.53 -15.09 5.04
C ALA A 296 28.47 -15.60 6.12
N ASP A 297 28.93 -16.84 5.94
CA ASP A 297 29.99 -17.40 6.76
C ASP A 297 31.24 -16.52 6.74
N LYS A 298 31.92 -16.39 7.89
CA LYS A 298 33.08 -15.52 8.02
C LYS A 298 34.30 -16.02 7.24
N GLU A 299 34.45 -17.33 7.11
CA GLU A 299 35.62 -17.93 6.46
C GLU A 299 35.51 -17.93 4.93
N GLN A 300 34.27 -18.00 4.40
CA GLN A 300 33.98 -17.99 2.97
C GLN A 300 32.83 -17.01 2.68
N PRO A 301 33.08 -15.70 2.80
CA PRO A 301 32.06 -14.70 2.54
C PRO A 301 31.77 -14.63 1.03
N GLU A 302 30.53 -14.89 0.66
CA GLU A 302 30.03 -14.84 -0.69
C GLU A 302 28.67 -14.14 -0.70
N ALA A 303 28.50 -13.14 -1.56
CA ALA A 303 27.25 -12.38 -1.66
C ALA A 303 26.25 -13.08 -2.57
N LEU A 304 24.98 -13.04 -2.17
CA LEU A 304 23.85 -13.35 -3.05
C LEU A 304 23.54 -12.16 -3.97
N PRO A 305 22.85 -12.39 -5.11
CA PRO A 305 22.39 -11.31 -5.97
C PRO A 305 21.58 -10.28 -5.17
N ALA A 306 21.84 -9.00 -5.43
CA ALA A 306 21.11 -7.92 -4.78
C ALA A 306 19.64 -7.90 -5.25
N ILE A 307 18.75 -7.50 -4.35
CA ILE A 307 17.34 -7.31 -4.69
C ILE A 307 17.21 -6.07 -5.57
N ALA A 308 16.70 -6.24 -6.77
CA ALA A 308 16.35 -5.11 -7.63
C ALA A 308 15.04 -4.50 -7.13
N ILE A 309 15.10 -3.26 -6.68
CA ILE A 309 13.93 -2.50 -6.23
C ILE A 309 13.72 -1.37 -7.23
N GLU A 310 12.53 -1.29 -7.77
CA GLU A 310 12.18 -0.24 -8.71
C GLU A 310 12.22 1.14 -8.05
N ALA A 311 12.54 2.18 -8.84
CA ALA A 311 12.65 3.54 -8.36
C ALA A 311 11.29 4.13 -7.90
N PRO A 312 11.27 5.09 -6.96
CA PRO A 312 10.06 5.79 -6.58
C PRO A 312 9.51 6.62 -7.75
N THR A 313 8.18 6.73 -7.83
CA THR A 313 7.47 7.46 -8.90
C THR A 313 6.88 8.78 -8.44
N LEU A 314 6.59 8.92 -7.15
CA LEU A 314 6.04 10.13 -6.54
C LEU A 314 6.95 10.66 -5.44
N SER A 315 7.00 11.97 -5.30
CA SER A 315 7.70 12.67 -4.22
C SER A 315 6.78 13.71 -3.57
N MET A 316 7.02 14.00 -2.30
CA MET A 316 6.25 14.97 -1.53
C MET A 316 7.17 15.72 -0.56
N TYR A 317 6.95 17.02 -0.39
CA TYR A 317 7.56 17.77 0.71
C TYR A 317 6.92 17.37 2.04
N LEU A 318 7.74 17.13 3.05
CA LEU A 318 7.34 16.87 4.42
C LEU A 318 8.24 17.68 5.36
N GLY A 319 7.68 18.53 6.20
CA GLY A 319 8.46 19.42 7.07
C GLY A 319 7.77 19.75 8.39
N PRO A 320 8.46 20.44 9.31
CA PRO A 320 7.85 20.87 10.55
C PRO A 320 6.70 21.83 10.27
N ASN A 321 5.59 21.68 11.01
CA ASN A 321 4.47 22.60 10.89
C ASN A 321 4.90 24.05 11.15
N THR A 322 4.61 24.93 10.20
CA THR A 322 4.94 26.37 10.28
C THR A 322 3.71 27.26 10.48
N SER A 323 2.53 26.64 10.75
CA SER A 323 1.28 27.37 11.00
C SER A 323 1.28 28.09 12.36
N PRO A 324 0.37 29.06 12.56
CA PRO A 324 0.14 29.69 13.86
C PRO A 324 -0.35 28.74 14.95
N MET A 325 -0.81 27.54 14.59
CA MET A 325 -1.31 26.51 15.51
C MET A 325 -0.26 25.45 15.87
N LYS A 326 0.98 25.61 15.39
CA LYS A 326 2.08 24.69 15.68
C LYS A 326 2.23 24.36 17.17
N GLY A 327 2.44 23.05 17.46
CA GLY A 327 2.73 22.55 18.80
C GLY A 327 1.54 22.48 19.74
N ARG A 328 0.30 22.66 19.25
CA ARG A 328 -0.90 22.56 20.06
C ARG A 328 -1.42 21.15 20.21
N GLU A 329 -1.15 20.29 19.27
CA GLU A 329 -1.76 18.96 19.19
C GLU A 329 -0.76 17.82 19.10
N GLY A 330 0.45 18.08 18.55
CA GLY A 330 1.50 17.08 18.40
C GLY A 330 2.55 17.10 19.50
N GLU A 331 3.08 15.93 19.84
CA GLU A 331 4.19 15.76 20.76
C GLU A 331 5.53 16.01 20.06
N PHE A 332 5.67 15.52 18.82
CA PHE A 332 6.88 15.60 18.01
C PHE A 332 6.70 16.62 16.89
N THR A 333 7.31 17.80 17.01
CA THR A 333 7.04 18.95 16.12
C THR A 333 8.28 19.52 15.44
N THR A 334 9.48 18.99 15.75
CA THR A 334 10.74 19.55 15.27
C THR A 334 11.25 18.80 14.03
N SER A 335 11.94 19.51 13.13
CA SER A 335 12.58 18.92 11.95
C SER A 335 13.51 17.75 12.31
N ARG A 336 14.25 17.85 13.42
CA ARG A 336 15.13 16.77 13.89
C ARG A 336 14.35 15.51 14.24
N GLN A 337 13.27 15.62 15.02
CA GLN A 337 12.42 14.46 15.40
C GLN A 337 11.81 13.81 14.17
N ILE A 338 11.31 14.61 13.24
CA ILE A 338 10.77 14.15 11.96
C ILE A 338 11.86 13.41 11.16
N GLY A 339 13.04 14.00 11.02
CA GLY A 339 14.17 13.39 10.31
C GLY A 339 14.63 12.07 10.94
N ASP A 340 14.69 12.00 12.27
CA ASP A 340 15.06 10.77 12.98
C ASP A 340 14.01 9.67 12.79
N ARG A 341 12.73 10.04 12.69
CA ARG A 341 11.65 9.08 12.40
C ARG A 341 11.71 8.59 10.95
N LEU A 342 11.95 9.49 9.99
CA LEU A 342 12.11 9.14 8.58
C LEU A 342 13.33 8.25 8.34
N ARG A 343 14.45 8.50 9.02
CA ARG A 343 15.64 7.63 8.95
C ARG A 343 15.34 6.21 9.46
N ARG A 344 14.57 6.08 10.54
CA ARG A 344 14.11 4.75 11.02
C ARG A 344 13.21 4.05 10.01
N GLU A 345 12.35 4.81 9.33
CA GLU A 345 11.51 4.24 8.27
C GLU A 345 12.34 3.66 7.12
N LEU A 346 13.41 4.35 6.70
CA LEU A 346 14.31 3.88 5.63
C LEU A 346 15.00 2.54 5.94
N GLU A 347 15.10 2.14 7.20
CA GLU A 347 15.70 0.86 7.56
C GLU A 347 14.81 -0.33 7.17
N THR A 348 13.49 -0.15 7.20
CA THR A 348 12.51 -1.20 6.90
C THR A 348 11.83 -1.02 5.54
N ASN A 349 11.74 0.21 5.07
CA ASN A 349 11.02 0.59 3.84
C ASN A 349 12.01 0.98 2.75
N VAL A 350 12.45 -0.01 1.99
CA VAL A 350 13.49 0.15 0.94
C VAL A 350 13.00 0.87 -0.32
N ALA A 351 11.67 0.95 -0.52
CA ALA A 351 11.07 1.67 -1.63
C ALA A 351 10.92 3.19 -1.36
N LEU A 352 11.25 3.62 -0.14
CA LEU A 352 11.22 5.02 0.27
C LEU A 352 12.59 5.67 0.05
N ARG A 353 12.61 6.93 -0.39
CA ARG A 353 13.80 7.78 -0.38
C ARG A 353 13.50 9.06 0.36
N VAL A 354 14.47 9.56 1.11
CA VAL A 354 14.35 10.79 1.89
C VAL A 354 15.57 11.65 1.66
N GLU A 355 15.35 12.88 1.23
CA GLU A 355 16.40 13.86 1.00
C GLU A 355 16.09 15.13 1.82
N GLU A 356 17.11 15.75 2.40
CA GLU A 356 16.93 17.00 3.13
C GLU A 356 16.59 18.14 2.15
N ASN A 357 15.56 18.92 2.46
CA ASN A 357 15.06 20.02 1.64
C ASN A 357 14.76 21.25 2.52
N GLY A 358 15.76 22.09 2.71
CA GLY A 358 15.67 23.26 3.58
C GLY A 358 15.45 22.87 5.04
N ILE A 359 14.31 23.25 5.62
CA ILE A 359 13.95 22.90 7.00
C ILE A 359 13.18 21.58 7.10
N GLY A 360 12.82 20.99 5.97
CA GLY A 360 12.06 19.75 5.85
C GLY A 360 12.78 18.73 4.98
N PHE A 361 12.00 17.83 4.39
CA PHE A 361 12.47 16.68 3.62
C PHE A 361 11.64 16.53 2.35
N THR A 362 12.27 16.05 1.28
CA THR A 362 11.59 15.49 0.13
C THR A 362 11.51 13.98 0.36
N VAL A 363 10.30 13.46 0.48
CA VAL A 363 10.04 12.05 0.69
C VAL A 363 9.48 11.48 -0.60
N SER A 364 10.14 10.46 -1.15
CA SER A 364 9.75 9.84 -2.43
C SER A 364 9.35 8.39 -2.19
N GLY A 365 8.23 7.98 -2.76
CA GLY A 365 7.66 6.63 -2.65
C GLY A 365 7.11 6.10 -3.98
N ARG A 366 6.59 4.89 -3.96
CA ARG A 366 6.08 4.19 -5.16
C ARG A 366 4.76 4.73 -5.67
N GLY A 367 3.93 5.27 -4.77
CA GLY A 367 2.62 5.77 -5.11
C GLY A 367 2.03 6.61 -3.99
N GLU A 368 0.81 7.09 -4.22
CA GLU A 368 0.09 7.96 -3.30
C GLU A 368 -0.30 7.23 -2.00
N LEU A 369 -0.76 5.98 -2.12
CA LEU A 369 -1.12 5.16 -0.97
C LEU A 369 0.10 4.87 -0.08
N HIS A 370 1.26 4.61 -0.67
CA HIS A 370 2.50 4.39 0.07
C HIS A 370 2.87 5.61 0.94
N LEU A 371 2.80 6.82 0.36
CA LEU A 371 3.08 8.06 1.09
C LEU A 371 2.00 8.38 2.12
N SER A 372 0.72 8.14 1.83
CA SER A 372 -0.38 8.40 2.77
C SER A 372 -0.34 7.47 3.99
N VAL A 373 0.06 6.21 3.81
CA VAL A 373 0.28 5.27 4.92
C VAL A 373 1.38 5.75 5.86
N LEU A 374 2.51 6.23 5.31
CA LEU A 374 3.60 6.80 6.11
C LEU A 374 3.13 8.02 6.91
N ILE A 375 2.42 8.95 6.25
CA ILE A 375 1.88 10.16 6.88
C ILE A 375 0.92 9.82 8.00
N GLU A 376 -0.01 8.87 7.78
CA GLU A 376 -0.97 8.44 8.79
C GLU A 376 -0.29 7.70 9.95
N THR A 377 0.73 6.89 9.69
CA THR A 377 1.52 6.23 10.74
C THR A 377 2.19 7.27 11.64
N MET A 378 2.88 8.24 11.05
CA MET A 378 3.52 9.33 11.82
C MET A 378 2.50 10.16 12.60
N ARG A 379 1.34 10.44 12.00
CA ARG A 379 0.24 11.14 12.66
C ARG A 379 -0.22 10.41 13.91
N ARG A 380 -0.43 9.08 13.84
CA ARG A 380 -0.84 8.23 14.98
C ARG A 380 0.24 8.09 16.05
N GLU A 381 1.50 8.17 15.66
CA GLU A 381 2.65 8.20 16.58
C GLU A 381 2.79 9.53 17.33
N GLY A 382 1.95 10.52 17.08
CA GLY A 382 1.95 11.82 17.76
C GLY A 382 2.76 12.93 17.09
N PHE A 383 3.19 12.73 15.84
CA PHE A 383 3.89 13.75 15.07
C PHE A 383 2.94 14.83 14.56
N GLU A 384 3.44 16.06 14.53
CA GLU A 384 2.81 17.23 13.92
C GLU A 384 3.76 17.80 12.86
N PHE A 385 3.30 17.88 11.62
CA PHE A 385 4.09 18.28 10.47
C PHE A 385 3.22 18.87 9.37
N GLU A 386 3.83 19.37 8.31
CA GLU A 386 3.14 19.82 7.11
C GLU A 386 3.63 19.06 5.88
N VAL A 387 2.72 18.84 4.92
CA VAL A 387 3.04 18.21 3.64
C VAL A 387 2.60 19.09 2.48
N GLY A 388 3.36 19.01 1.38
CA GLY A 388 3.05 19.67 0.12
C GLY A 388 2.38 18.73 -0.87
N ARG A 389 1.97 19.26 -2.01
CA ARG A 389 1.38 18.49 -3.11
C ARG A 389 2.33 17.39 -3.60
N PRO A 390 1.82 16.18 -3.87
CA PRO A 390 2.58 15.14 -4.55
C PRO A 390 3.06 15.60 -5.94
N GLN A 391 4.29 15.25 -6.26
CA GLN A 391 4.92 15.53 -7.56
C GLN A 391 5.50 14.24 -8.13
N VAL A 392 5.44 14.05 -9.44
CA VAL A 392 6.07 12.89 -10.07
C VAL A 392 7.59 13.04 -10.06
N VAL A 393 8.27 11.92 -9.90
CA VAL A 393 9.72 11.84 -10.03
C VAL A 393 10.04 11.62 -11.50
N THR A 394 10.71 12.57 -12.14
CA THR A 394 11.18 12.45 -13.52
C THR A 394 12.55 11.80 -13.58
N ILE A 395 12.85 11.15 -14.70
CA ILE A 395 14.18 10.60 -14.99
C ILE A 395 14.75 11.29 -16.24
N THR A 396 16.07 11.36 -16.34
CA THR A 396 16.74 11.83 -17.56
C THR A 396 17.39 10.65 -18.26
N GLU A 397 16.93 10.34 -19.46
CA GLU A 397 17.47 9.28 -20.30
C GLU A 397 17.78 9.84 -21.69
N ASP A 398 18.99 9.63 -22.18
CA ASP A 398 19.48 10.17 -23.45
C ASP A 398 19.35 11.71 -23.58
N GLY A 399 19.43 12.44 -22.44
CA GLY A 399 19.28 13.89 -22.40
C GLY A 399 17.84 14.38 -22.53
N VAL A 400 16.86 13.47 -22.51
CA VAL A 400 15.42 13.79 -22.51
C VAL A 400 14.86 13.55 -21.12
N GLU A 401 14.17 14.55 -20.57
CA GLU A 401 13.43 14.37 -19.33
C GLU A 401 12.16 13.57 -19.60
N LYS A 402 11.98 12.48 -18.85
CA LYS A 402 10.85 11.56 -18.98
C LYS A 402 10.07 11.48 -17.68
N GLU A 403 8.76 11.35 -17.80
CA GLU A 403 7.82 11.14 -16.70
C GLU A 403 7.28 9.71 -16.71
N PRO A 404 6.94 9.13 -15.54
CA PRO A 404 6.32 7.81 -15.48
C PRO A 404 4.91 7.86 -16.05
N ILE A 405 4.51 6.74 -16.69
CA ILE A 405 3.16 6.51 -17.21
C ILE A 405 2.55 5.26 -16.57
N GLU A 406 1.24 5.25 -16.47
CA GLU A 406 0.48 4.13 -15.93
C GLU A 406 -0.60 3.68 -16.90
N GLU A 407 -0.85 2.38 -16.89
CA GLU A 407 -2.04 1.77 -17.47
C GLU A 407 -3.16 1.82 -16.43
N LEU A 408 -4.21 2.56 -16.74
CA LEU A 408 -5.39 2.74 -15.90
C LEU A 408 -6.54 1.92 -16.45
N GLN A 409 -7.03 0.97 -15.68
CA GLN A 409 -8.23 0.21 -15.96
C GLN A 409 -9.39 0.73 -15.12
N ILE A 410 -10.49 1.06 -15.78
CA ILE A 410 -11.72 1.58 -15.16
C ILE A 410 -12.87 0.65 -15.52
N GLU A 411 -13.67 0.28 -14.51
CA GLU A 411 -14.93 -0.43 -14.71
C GLU A 411 -16.11 0.41 -14.22
N ILE A 412 -17.09 0.62 -15.09
CA ILE A 412 -18.21 1.56 -14.88
C ILE A 412 -19.48 1.09 -15.59
N SER A 413 -20.63 1.65 -15.16
CA SER A 413 -21.86 1.59 -15.92
C SER A 413 -21.74 2.42 -17.20
N SER A 414 -22.33 1.92 -18.31
CA SER A 414 -22.27 2.55 -19.62
C SER A 414 -22.77 4.00 -19.65
N GLU A 415 -23.65 4.39 -18.73
CA GLU A 415 -24.17 5.78 -18.62
C GLU A 415 -23.09 6.81 -18.28
N PHE A 416 -21.97 6.41 -17.64
CA PHE A 416 -20.90 7.31 -17.21
C PHE A 416 -19.74 7.43 -18.20
N ILE A 417 -19.72 6.65 -19.29
CA ILE A 417 -18.61 6.62 -20.27
C ILE A 417 -18.27 8.03 -20.78
N GLY A 418 -19.30 8.82 -21.12
CA GLY A 418 -19.09 10.17 -21.67
C GLY A 418 -18.39 11.11 -20.69
N ALA A 419 -18.83 11.11 -19.43
CA ALA A 419 -18.24 11.97 -18.39
C ALA A 419 -16.78 11.58 -18.10
N ILE A 420 -16.48 10.27 -18.01
CA ILE A 420 -15.14 9.76 -17.77
C ILE A 420 -14.20 10.01 -18.94
N SER A 421 -14.65 9.75 -20.17
CA SER A 421 -13.83 10.01 -21.36
C SER A 421 -13.50 11.50 -21.52
N GLN A 422 -14.40 12.40 -21.13
CA GLN A 422 -14.15 13.84 -21.14
C GLN A 422 -13.08 14.22 -20.11
N GLU A 423 -13.18 13.72 -18.88
CA GLU A 423 -12.22 14.01 -17.82
C GLU A 423 -10.82 13.47 -18.16
N LEU A 424 -10.75 12.20 -18.60
CA LEU A 424 -9.48 11.57 -18.96
C LEU A 424 -8.86 12.17 -20.21
N GLY A 425 -9.67 12.57 -21.20
CA GLY A 425 -9.19 13.29 -22.38
C GLY A 425 -8.56 14.65 -22.02
N ALA A 426 -9.13 15.39 -21.06
CA ALA A 426 -8.54 16.61 -20.54
C ALA A 426 -7.19 16.38 -19.83
N ARG A 427 -6.96 15.19 -19.29
CA ARG A 427 -5.71 14.78 -18.61
C ARG A 427 -4.71 14.08 -19.53
N HIS A 428 -4.90 14.15 -20.84
CA HIS A 428 -4.04 13.54 -21.86
C HIS A 428 -3.98 12.00 -21.78
N ALA A 429 -5.03 11.35 -21.27
CA ALA A 429 -5.13 9.90 -21.28
C ALA A 429 -5.42 9.37 -22.68
N GLU A 430 -4.72 8.31 -23.09
CA GLU A 430 -4.94 7.61 -24.35
C GLU A 430 -5.74 6.33 -24.11
N MET A 431 -6.93 6.21 -24.68
CA MET A 431 -7.75 5.00 -24.57
C MET A 431 -7.15 3.89 -25.45
N LYS A 432 -6.89 2.72 -24.86
CA LYS A 432 -6.33 1.54 -25.53
C LYS A 432 -7.41 0.52 -25.88
N SER A 433 -8.33 0.23 -24.97
CA SER A 433 -9.40 -0.73 -25.20
C SER A 433 -10.69 -0.32 -24.48
N GLN A 434 -11.81 -0.83 -24.97
CA GLN A 434 -13.12 -0.73 -24.33
C GLN A 434 -13.87 -2.04 -24.56
N GLU A 435 -14.31 -2.68 -23.50
CA GLU A 435 -14.97 -3.97 -23.53
C GLU A 435 -16.20 -3.97 -22.62
N THR A 436 -17.21 -4.76 -22.95
CA THR A 436 -18.35 -4.97 -22.06
C THR A 436 -18.12 -6.25 -21.27
N THR A 437 -18.11 -6.13 -19.96
CA THR A 437 -17.93 -7.29 -19.06
C THR A 437 -19.19 -8.18 -19.05
N ALA A 438 -19.06 -9.41 -18.62
CA ALA A 438 -20.19 -10.34 -18.48
C ALA A 438 -21.26 -9.82 -17.49
N SER A 439 -20.89 -8.95 -16.54
CA SER A 439 -21.81 -8.26 -15.63
C SER A 439 -22.63 -7.13 -16.28
N GLY A 440 -22.31 -6.77 -17.56
CA GLY A 440 -22.92 -5.65 -18.25
C GLY A 440 -22.30 -4.29 -17.95
N ALA A 441 -21.22 -4.25 -17.13
CA ALA A 441 -20.41 -3.07 -16.95
C ALA A 441 -19.49 -2.83 -18.16
N THR A 442 -18.96 -1.64 -18.31
CA THR A 442 -17.96 -1.33 -19.33
C THR A 442 -16.59 -1.20 -18.68
N ARG A 443 -15.64 -1.99 -19.15
CA ARG A 443 -14.24 -1.93 -18.79
C ARG A 443 -13.49 -1.14 -19.84
N ILE A 444 -12.73 -0.11 -19.42
CA ILE A 444 -11.97 0.75 -20.33
C ILE A 444 -10.54 0.83 -19.81
N THR A 445 -9.59 0.63 -20.72
CA THR A 445 -8.16 0.74 -20.43
C THR A 445 -7.60 2.02 -21.05
N TYR A 446 -6.90 2.81 -20.23
CA TYR A 446 -6.22 4.02 -20.66
C TYR A 446 -4.72 3.94 -20.30
N VAL A 447 -3.89 4.64 -21.08
CA VAL A 447 -2.51 4.95 -20.70
C VAL A 447 -2.38 6.44 -20.50
N LEU A 448 -1.80 6.88 -19.37
CA LEU A 448 -1.71 8.30 -19.01
C LEU A 448 -0.50 8.56 -18.13
N PRO A 449 -0.01 9.84 -18.08
CA PRO A 449 1.05 10.21 -17.13
C PRO A 449 0.62 10.00 -15.68
N THR A 450 1.51 9.48 -14.83
CA THR A 450 1.23 9.28 -13.40
C THR A 450 0.73 10.55 -12.70
N ARG A 451 1.24 11.74 -13.09
CA ARG A 451 0.75 13.02 -12.56
C ARG A 451 -0.73 13.30 -12.88
N ALA A 452 -1.29 12.66 -13.91
CA ALA A 452 -2.71 12.81 -14.27
C ALA A 452 -3.63 11.98 -13.36
N LEU A 453 -3.10 11.01 -12.63
CA LEU A 453 -3.83 10.23 -11.63
C LEU A 453 -4.06 11.00 -10.32
N ILE A 454 -3.19 11.96 -10.00
CA ILE A 454 -3.30 12.74 -8.76
C ILE A 454 -4.67 13.43 -8.72
N GLY A 455 -5.47 13.11 -7.70
CA GLY A 455 -6.83 13.61 -7.51
C GLY A 455 -7.88 13.06 -8.47
N LEU A 456 -7.52 12.17 -9.42
CA LEU A 456 -8.46 11.61 -10.39
C LEU A 456 -9.53 10.76 -9.73
N ARG A 457 -9.15 9.93 -8.75
CA ARG A 457 -10.06 9.01 -8.07
C ARG A 457 -11.29 9.72 -7.50
N ASN A 458 -11.09 10.82 -6.78
CA ASN A 458 -12.17 11.59 -6.17
C ASN A 458 -13.10 12.22 -7.22
N VAL A 459 -12.53 12.70 -8.33
CA VAL A 459 -13.30 13.25 -9.45
C VAL A 459 -14.18 12.17 -10.09
N LEU A 460 -13.60 10.99 -10.37
CA LEU A 460 -14.33 9.88 -10.97
C LEU A 460 -15.39 9.31 -10.03
N LEU A 461 -15.10 9.13 -8.74
CA LEU A 461 -16.09 8.71 -7.74
C LEU A 461 -17.29 9.67 -7.71
N THR A 462 -17.04 10.97 -7.73
CA THR A 462 -18.11 11.98 -7.76
C THR A 462 -18.93 11.90 -9.06
N ALA A 463 -18.25 11.79 -10.21
CA ALA A 463 -18.90 11.72 -11.53
C ALA A 463 -19.76 10.44 -11.70
N THR A 464 -19.37 9.35 -11.05
CA THR A 464 -20.04 8.03 -11.15
C THR A 464 -20.90 7.70 -9.92
N LYS A 465 -21.16 8.66 -9.04
CA LYS A 465 -21.93 8.46 -7.80
C LYS A 465 -21.36 7.35 -6.91
N GLY A 466 -20.03 7.20 -6.90
CA GLY A 466 -19.32 6.23 -6.08
C GLY A 466 -19.20 4.83 -6.68
N THR A 467 -19.62 4.59 -7.92
CA THR A 467 -19.69 3.24 -8.52
C THR A 467 -18.47 2.84 -9.34
N VAL A 468 -17.52 3.75 -9.59
CA VAL A 468 -16.32 3.44 -10.39
C VAL A 468 -15.38 2.50 -9.64
N ILE A 469 -14.93 1.46 -10.33
CA ILE A 469 -13.78 0.64 -9.91
C ILE A 469 -12.60 1.09 -10.77
N MET A 470 -11.48 1.38 -10.13
CA MET A 470 -10.31 1.98 -10.76
C MET A 470 -9.05 1.32 -10.24
N ASN A 471 -8.22 0.83 -11.15
CA ASN A 471 -6.92 0.22 -10.85
C ASN A 471 -5.87 0.78 -11.81
N SER A 472 -4.67 1.06 -11.33
CA SER A 472 -3.55 1.49 -12.16
C SER A 472 -2.33 0.62 -11.94
N LEU A 473 -1.52 0.49 -13.00
CA LEU A 473 -0.27 -0.26 -13.01
C LEU A 473 0.81 0.56 -13.70
N PRO A 474 2.06 0.52 -13.23
CA PRO A 474 3.19 1.12 -13.94
C PRO A 474 3.30 0.57 -15.37
N HIS A 475 3.44 1.46 -16.36
CA HIS A 475 3.52 1.07 -17.78
C HIS A 475 4.85 1.49 -18.43
N GLY A 476 5.69 2.25 -17.71
CA GLY A 476 6.99 2.73 -18.21
C GLY A 476 7.15 4.23 -18.12
N TYR A 477 7.86 4.82 -19.08
CA TYR A 477 8.19 6.25 -19.11
C TYR A 477 7.94 6.84 -20.49
N GLN A 478 7.52 8.10 -20.52
CA GLN A 478 7.39 8.90 -21.74
C GLN A 478 8.10 10.25 -21.58
N PRO A 479 8.43 10.98 -22.66
CA PRO A 479 8.92 12.35 -22.56
C PRO A 479 7.94 13.23 -21.76
N LEU A 480 8.48 14.11 -20.91
CA LEU A 480 7.67 14.98 -20.07
C LEU A 480 6.73 15.85 -20.93
N GLY A 481 5.44 15.68 -20.73
CA GLY A 481 4.39 16.37 -21.48
C GLY A 481 4.11 17.79 -20.97
N GLY A 482 3.20 18.51 -21.67
CA GLY A 482 2.75 19.85 -21.28
C GLY A 482 2.02 19.89 -19.94
N LYS A 483 1.70 21.09 -19.45
CA LYS A 483 0.95 21.25 -18.20
C LYS A 483 -0.43 20.64 -18.27
N LEU A 484 -0.81 19.91 -17.23
CA LEU A 484 -2.19 19.42 -17.09
C LEU A 484 -3.12 20.56 -16.64
N PRO A 485 -4.41 20.49 -16.98
CA PRO A 485 -5.39 21.45 -16.50
C PRO A 485 -5.54 21.37 -14.98
N LYS A 486 -5.94 22.47 -14.35
CA LYS A 486 -6.30 22.46 -12.93
C LYS A 486 -7.49 21.56 -12.69
N THR A 487 -7.40 20.72 -11.67
CA THR A 487 -8.41 19.70 -11.36
C THR A 487 -9.58 20.22 -10.54
N ARG A 488 -9.46 21.45 -9.99
CA ARG A 488 -10.49 22.06 -9.12
C ARG A 488 -10.59 23.56 -9.30
N GLY A 489 -11.68 24.13 -8.79
CA GLY A 489 -11.86 25.58 -8.66
C GLY A 489 -10.94 26.19 -7.59
N GLY A 490 -11.10 27.51 -7.38
CA GLY A 490 -10.40 28.22 -6.31
C GLY A 490 -10.88 27.84 -4.91
N VAL A 491 -10.28 28.43 -3.90
CA VAL A 491 -10.57 28.16 -2.50
C VAL A 491 -11.08 29.39 -1.76
N LEU A 492 -11.88 29.15 -0.72
CA LEU A 492 -12.26 30.16 0.27
C LEU A 492 -11.17 30.20 1.34
N ILE A 493 -10.52 31.36 1.52
CA ILE A 493 -9.39 31.53 2.43
C ILE A 493 -9.86 32.38 3.61
N ALA A 494 -9.56 31.94 4.84
CA ALA A 494 -9.82 32.74 6.03
C ALA A 494 -9.00 34.04 6.01
N PHE A 495 -9.67 35.18 6.16
CA PHE A 495 -9.07 36.51 6.15
C PHE A 495 -8.30 36.83 7.43
N GLU A 496 -8.82 36.38 8.58
CA GLU A 496 -8.26 36.67 9.91
C GLU A 496 -8.31 35.44 10.82
N ALA A 497 -7.57 35.52 11.92
CA ALA A 497 -7.63 34.50 12.96
C ALA A 497 -8.85 34.71 13.87
N GLY A 498 -9.49 33.61 14.29
CA GLY A 498 -10.63 33.64 15.19
C GLY A 498 -11.41 32.33 15.19
N THR A 499 -12.63 32.37 15.71
CA THR A 499 -13.56 31.26 15.72
C THR A 499 -14.68 31.48 14.71
N THR A 500 -14.96 30.50 13.88
CA THR A 500 -16.03 30.58 12.86
C THR A 500 -17.40 30.75 13.50
N THR A 501 -18.21 31.61 12.89
CA THR A 501 -19.58 31.86 13.36
C THR A 501 -20.62 31.36 12.35
N PRO A 502 -21.78 30.86 12.77
CA PRO A 502 -22.84 30.44 11.84
C PRO A 502 -23.25 31.54 10.87
N TYR A 503 -23.26 32.78 11.31
CA TYR A 503 -23.62 33.94 10.49
C TYR A 503 -22.61 34.18 9.35
N ALA A 504 -21.30 34.10 9.65
CA ALA A 504 -20.27 34.31 8.65
C ALA A 504 -20.17 33.11 7.71
N LEU A 505 -20.35 31.90 8.21
CA LEU A 505 -20.35 30.68 7.39
C LEU A 505 -21.52 30.65 6.39
N GLN A 506 -22.70 31.16 6.73
CA GLN A 506 -23.82 31.31 5.82
C GLN A 506 -23.49 32.20 4.61
N ALA A 507 -22.72 33.25 4.82
CA ALA A 507 -22.23 34.12 3.74
C ALA A 507 -21.15 33.44 2.89
N ALA A 508 -20.35 32.55 3.50
CA ALA A 508 -19.35 31.75 2.80
C ALA A 508 -19.98 30.62 1.98
N GLU A 509 -21.00 29.94 2.51
CA GLU A 509 -21.76 28.88 1.84
C GLU A 509 -22.42 29.36 0.54
N ALA A 510 -22.89 30.60 0.48
CA ALA A 510 -23.40 31.21 -0.75
C ALA A 510 -22.36 31.33 -1.87
N ARG A 511 -21.07 31.15 -1.58
CA ARG A 511 -19.94 31.26 -2.54
C ARG A 511 -19.32 29.91 -2.90
N GLY A 512 -19.55 28.88 -2.08
CA GLY A 512 -19.00 27.57 -2.31
C GLY A 512 -19.26 26.59 -1.21
N GLU A 513 -18.61 25.43 -1.26
CA GLU A 513 -18.74 24.36 -0.30
C GLU A 513 -17.83 24.62 0.92
N LEU A 514 -18.36 24.40 2.13
CA LEU A 514 -17.60 24.60 3.36
C LEU A 514 -16.83 23.33 3.76
N LEU A 515 -15.58 23.52 4.20
CA LEU A 515 -14.73 22.47 4.76
C LEU A 515 -14.59 22.58 6.28
N VAL A 516 -15.15 23.62 6.89
CA VAL A 516 -15.11 23.84 8.34
C VAL A 516 -16.51 24.15 8.87
N GLY A 517 -16.80 23.67 10.08
CA GLY A 517 -18.07 23.92 10.75
C GLY A 517 -18.05 25.14 11.66
N PRO A 518 -19.21 25.49 12.26
CA PRO A 518 -19.32 26.54 13.29
C PRO A 518 -18.50 26.20 14.54
N GLY A 519 -17.87 27.21 15.15
CA GLY A 519 -17.04 27.01 16.34
C GLY A 519 -15.63 26.49 16.07
N THR A 520 -15.23 26.35 14.80
CA THR A 520 -13.88 25.95 14.42
C THR A 520 -12.90 27.12 14.57
N GLU A 521 -11.78 26.89 15.22
CA GLU A 521 -10.68 27.86 15.30
C GLU A 521 -9.94 27.93 13.95
N VAL A 522 -9.78 29.12 13.40
CA VAL A 522 -9.11 29.35 12.11
C VAL A 522 -8.07 30.46 12.23
N TYR A 523 -7.15 30.50 11.27
CA TYR A 523 -6.14 31.56 11.16
C TYR A 523 -6.07 32.12 9.73
N ALA A 524 -5.54 33.32 9.57
CA ALA A 524 -5.39 33.94 8.25
C ALA A 524 -4.57 33.06 7.30
N GLY A 525 -5.09 32.82 6.09
CA GLY A 525 -4.47 31.92 5.12
C GLY A 525 -4.90 30.45 5.21
N MET A 526 -5.70 30.07 6.21
CA MET A 526 -6.31 28.74 6.30
C MET A 526 -7.41 28.61 5.23
N ILE A 527 -7.49 27.45 4.55
CA ILE A 527 -8.54 27.15 3.58
C ILE A 527 -9.76 26.63 4.37
N VAL A 528 -10.89 27.29 4.16
CA VAL A 528 -12.14 27.02 4.87
C VAL A 528 -13.26 26.50 3.97
N GLY A 529 -13.04 26.47 2.66
CA GLY A 529 -14.01 25.97 1.70
C GLY A 529 -13.50 25.96 0.27
N ILE A 530 -14.29 25.37 -0.64
CA ILE A 530 -14.07 25.30 -2.08
C ILE A 530 -14.91 26.41 -2.72
N TYR A 531 -14.27 27.25 -3.54
CA TYR A 531 -14.97 28.32 -4.22
C TYR A 531 -15.56 27.86 -5.56
N ASN A 532 -16.76 28.33 -5.90
CA ASN A 532 -17.46 27.98 -7.14
C ASN A 532 -16.83 28.58 -8.43
N ARG A 533 -15.74 29.37 -8.29
CA ARG A 533 -14.98 29.95 -9.40
C ARG A 533 -13.52 29.49 -9.37
N GLN A 534 -12.80 29.76 -10.46
CA GLN A 534 -11.40 29.33 -10.62
C GLN A 534 -10.38 30.10 -9.74
N GLU A 535 -10.73 31.31 -9.28
CA GLU A 535 -9.85 32.16 -8.51
C GLU A 535 -10.09 31.97 -7.00
N ASP A 536 -9.02 32.08 -6.21
CA ASP A 536 -9.13 32.07 -4.75
C ASP A 536 -9.75 33.36 -4.22
N ILE A 537 -10.48 33.29 -3.13
CA ILE A 537 -11.08 34.45 -2.48
C ILE A 537 -10.87 34.42 -0.97
N GLU A 538 -10.49 35.57 -0.43
CA GLU A 538 -10.46 35.77 1.02
C GLU A 538 -11.85 36.10 1.57
N ILE A 539 -12.21 35.45 2.66
CA ILE A 539 -13.51 35.64 3.30
C ILE A 539 -13.37 35.69 4.83
N ASN A 540 -14.12 36.60 5.46
CA ASN A 540 -14.17 36.67 6.91
C ASN A 540 -15.22 35.69 7.45
N VAL A 541 -14.77 34.56 7.99
CA VAL A 541 -15.62 33.50 8.59
C VAL A 541 -15.80 33.64 10.10
N CYS A 542 -15.14 34.65 10.71
CA CYS A 542 -15.20 34.91 12.16
C CYS A 542 -16.16 36.04 12.52
N LYS A 543 -16.73 36.77 11.55
CA LYS A 543 -17.57 37.92 11.75
C LYS A 543 -18.84 37.58 12.57
N ALA A 544 -18.99 38.21 13.71
CA ALA A 544 -20.19 38.10 14.51
C ALA A 544 -21.35 38.96 13.94
N LYS A 545 -22.57 38.51 14.14
CA LYS A 545 -23.76 39.29 13.79
C LYS A 545 -23.84 40.51 14.73
N HIS A 546 -23.80 41.73 14.19
CA HIS A 546 -24.03 42.92 14.98
C HIS A 546 -25.51 42.97 15.45
N LEU A 547 -25.71 42.90 16.74
CA LEU A 547 -27.02 43.11 17.35
C LEU A 547 -27.32 44.62 17.36
N THR A 548 -28.30 45.05 16.59
CA THR A 548 -28.82 46.42 16.66
C THR A 548 -30.09 46.41 17.52
N ASN A 549 -30.26 47.41 18.42
CA ASN A 549 -31.38 47.52 19.35
C ASN A 549 -32.78 47.68 18.71
N MET A 550 -32.88 47.64 17.38
CA MET A 550 -34.11 47.84 16.61
C MET A 550 -34.72 46.58 16.00
N ARG A 551 -34.34 45.38 16.42
CA ARG A 551 -34.93 44.15 15.85
C ARG A 551 -36.03 43.59 16.74
N SER A 552 -37.20 43.37 16.15
CA SER A 552 -38.30 42.61 16.78
C SER A 552 -37.85 41.16 17.05
N LYS A 553 -38.20 40.59 18.20
CA LYS A 553 -37.90 39.23 18.65
C LYS A 553 -38.34 38.10 17.71
N SER A 554 -39.05 38.41 16.61
CA SER A 554 -39.61 37.43 15.69
C SER A 554 -38.73 37.13 14.44
N SER A 555 -37.57 37.79 14.26
CA SER A 555 -36.75 37.64 13.04
C SER A 555 -35.41 36.86 13.23
N ASP A 556 -35.15 36.32 14.40
CA ASP A 556 -33.98 35.49 14.66
C ASP A 556 -34.27 34.01 14.33
N GLY A 557 -34.50 33.72 13.05
CA GLY A 557 -34.48 32.34 12.56
C GLY A 557 -33.14 31.70 12.85
N THR A 558 -33.14 30.46 13.30
CA THR A 558 -31.95 29.63 13.43
C THR A 558 -31.25 29.58 12.07
N VAL A 559 -29.98 29.99 12.02
CA VAL A 559 -29.18 29.84 10.79
C VAL A 559 -29.05 28.36 10.50
N GLN A 560 -29.67 27.89 9.44
CA GLN A 560 -29.46 26.52 8.95
C GLN A 560 -28.29 26.56 7.95
N LEU A 561 -27.25 25.78 8.24
CA LEU A 561 -26.10 25.54 7.33
C LEU A 561 -26.25 24.13 6.80
N THR A 562 -25.83 23.93 5.55
CA THR A 562 -25.59 22.57 5.05
C THR A 562 -24.44 21.94 5.84
N PRO A 563 -24.43 20.62 6.01
CA PRO A 563 -23.29 19.93 6.61
C PRO A 563 -22.02 20.28 5.83
N PHE A 564 -20.95 20.63 6.54
CA PHE A 564 -19.64 20.86 5.91
C PHE A 564 -18.99 19.52 5.54
N THR A 565 -18.20 19.53 4.50
CA THR A 565 -17.47 18.35 4.02
C THR A 565 -16.18 18.20 4.83
N GLN A 566 -15.98 17.03 5.43
CA GLN A 566 -14.76 16.67 6.12
C GLN A 566 -13.95 15.71 5.24
N PHE A 567 -12.76 16.14 4.81
CA PHE A 567 -11.88 15.33 4.00
C PHE A 567 -11.10 14.30 4.83
N SER A 568 -10.90 13.12 4.27
CA SER A 568 -9.88 12.16 4.73
C SER A 568 -8.46 12.69 4.44
N LEU A 569 -7.44 12.02 4.96
CA LEU A 569 -6.04 12.36 4.67
C LEU A 569 -5.77 12.32 3.16
N GLU A 570 -6.19 11.26 2.49
CA GLU A 570 -6.03 11.07 1.05
C GLU A 570 -6.74 12.18 0.26
N GLN A 571 -7.97 12.49 0.62
CA GLN A 571 -8.72 13.58 0.00
C GLN A 571 -8.05 14.95 0.21
N CYS A 572 -7.42 15.17 1.36
CA CYS A 572 -6.64 16.39 1.60
C CYS A 572 -5.38 16.44 0.72
N ILE A 573 -4.66 15.32 0.57
CA ILE A 573 -3.46 15.21 -0.27
C ILE A 573 -3.82 15.45 -1.74
N ASP A 574 -4.89 14.86 -2.23
CA ASP A 574 -5.42 15.05 -3.59
C ASP A 574 -5.85 16.51 -3.85
N PHE A 575 -6.34 17.16 -2.81
CA PHE A 575 -6.94 18.48 -2.92
C PHE A 575 -5.91 19.60 -3.04
N ILE A 576 -4.77 19.50 -2.34
CA ILE A 576 -3.79 20.60 -2.27
C ILE A 576 -3.15 20.92 -3.63
N ASP A 577 -2.98 22.22 -3.92
CA ASP A 577 -2.29 22.72 -5.10
C ASP A 577 -0.83 23.12 -4.74
N ASP A 578 -0.03 23.51 -5.73
CA ASP A 578 1.41 23.82 -5.59
C ASP A 578 1.71 24.93 -4.57
N ASP A 579 0.78 25.88 -4.41
CA ASP A 579 0.88 26.98 -3.45
C ASP A 579 0.19 26.70 -2.10
N GLU A 580 -0.16 25.43 -1.84
CA GLU A 580 -0.87 25.00 -0.65
C GLU A 580 -0.09 23.96 0.15
N LEU A 581 -0.46 23.81 1.41
CA LEU A 581 0.10 22.83 2.32
C LEU A 581 -1.02 22.23 3.16
N LEU A 582 -0.85 20.96 3.49
CA LEU A 582 -1.68 20.26 4.46
C LEU A 582 -0.94 20.21 5.80
N GLU A 583 -1.54 20.75 6.83
CA GLU A 583 -1.10 20.62 8.21
C GLU A 583 -1.67 19.32 8.78
N VAL A 584 -0.78 18.40 9.15
CA VAL A 584 -1.12 17.08 9.71
C VAL A 584 -0.78 17.05 11.18
N THR A 585 -1.78 16.78 12.01
CA THR A 585 -1.61 16.66 13.45
C THR A 585 -2.33 15.40 13.96
N PRO A 586 -2.05 14.91 15.16
CA PRO A 586 -2.76 13.75 15.73
C PRO A 586 -4.28 13.89 15.75
N LYS A 587 -4.80 15.13 15.88
CA LYS A 587 -6.23 15.39 16.04
C LYS A 587 -6.90 16.02 14.82
N SER A 588 -6.13 16.74 13.97
CA SER A 588 -6.70 17.58 12.93
C SER A 588 -5.92 17.50 11.62
N LEU A 589 -6.64 17.67 10.53
CA LEU A 589 -6.10 17.92 9.19
C LEU A 589 -6.58 19.32 8.78
N ARG A 590 -5.64 20.24 8.47
CA ARG A 590 -5.95 21.62 8.10
C ARG A 590 -5.28 22.00 6.80
N LEU A 591 -6.06 22.44 5.85
CA LEU A 591 -5.60 22.93 4.56
C LEU A 591 -5.24 24.42 4.70
N ARG A 592 -4.13 24.84 4.11
CA ARG A 592 -3.70 26.24 4.15
C ARG A 592 -2.91 26.65 2.93
N LYS A 593 -2.85 27.95 2.70
CA LYS A 593 -1.90 28.50 1.73
C LYS A 593 -0.47 28.43 2.29
N ARG A 594 0.51 28.23 1.39
CA ARG A 594 1.94 28.24 1.73
C ARG A 594 2.35 29.59 2.33
N TYR A 595 1.91 30.68 1.70
CA TYR A 595 2.08 32.05 2.18
C TYR A 595 0.79 32.49 2.87
N LEU A 596 0.84 32.72 4.17
CA LEU A 596 -0.33 33.09 4.95
C LEU A 596 -0.78 34.54 4.72
N ASP A 597 0.17 35.45 4.45
CA ASP A 597 -0.11 36.86 4.13
C ASP A 597 -0.58 37.05 2.69
N ALA A 598 -1.65 37.83 2.49
CA ALA A 598 -2.23 38.10 1.18
C ALA A 598 -1.28 38.80 0.20
N ASN A 599 -0.42 39.69 0.71
CA ASN A 599 0.54 40.45 -0.12
C ASN A 599 1.68 39.53 -0.55
N GLU A 600 2.11 38.63 0.32
CA GLU A 600 3.11 37.61 -0.02
C GLU A 600 2.60 36.67 -1.11
N ARG A 601 1.34 36.19 -1.03
CA ARG A 601 0.70 35.39 -2.10
C ARG A 601 0.71 36.15 -3.44
N LYS A 602 0.27 37.41 -3.42
CA LYS A 602 0.25 38.24 -4.64
C LYS A 602 1.66 38.46 -5.24
N ARG A 603 2.69 38.54 -4.41
CA ARG A 603 4.09 38.67 -4.88
C ARG A 603 4.61 37.35 -5.46
N ALA A 604 4.29 36.21 -4.83
CA ALA A 604 4.68 34.89 -5.30
C ALA A 604 4.02 34.56 -6.67
N ASN A 605 2.75 34.91 -6.86
CA ASN A 605 2.02 34.67 -8.12
C ASN A 605 2.47 35.59 -9.29
N LYS A 606 3.30 36.63 -9.02
CA LYS A 606 3.86 37.50 -10.05
C LYS A 606 5.23 37.06 -10.57
N LYS A 607 5.87 36.12 -9.89
CA LYS A 607 7.13 35.48 -10.31
C LYS A 607 6.88 34.24 -11.11
#